data_e4a8560554f62c6c76d51116d369425e
#
_entry.id   e4a8560554f62c6c76d51116d369425e
#
_cell.length_a   1.000
_cell.length_b   1.000
_cell.length_c   1.000
_cell.angle_alpha   90.00
_cell.angle_beta   90.00
_cell.angle_gamma   90.00
#
_symmetry.space_group_name_H-M   'P 1'
#
loop_
_entity.id
_entity.type
_entity.pdbx_description
1 polymer ?
#
loop_
_entity_poly.entity_id
_entity_poly.type
_entity_poly.pdbx_seq_one_letter_code
_entity_poly.pdbx_strand_id
1 'polypeptide(L)'
;MSAGLETHIVDAGSLRATKDHFHNAGIRLPRISELAEPSMLDRDMAGVDPDAPDPRNLFRIHWFNAADRASRTAVPEHIVLPPELTGVAATIIVALGNRFPMIRAHKVLTAYGCLVPRLVTGGFDPTRHRAIWPSTGNYCRGGVAISRIMGCRSAAVLPEGMSRERFQWLENWVTDPDDIIRTYGTESNVKEIYDACNELAQDRENIILNQFREFGNYIIHRAVTGPALEAVFNAVRGKGNLRARAFISASGSGGTLAAGDFLKAHLGAAIGVVEALECPTLLYNGFGEHNIQGIGDKHVPFIHNVMNTDYVIGISDTASDALNLLFNTSSGRAYLAKRTGLGQKFLGALADLGLSSIANVLGAVKLAKYANMGTNDAILTVATDGSELYGTEQEKALSQQPD
;
A
#
# COMPACT_ATOMS: atom_id res chain seq x y z
N MET A 1 13.18 18.57 -12.37
CA MET A 1 13.15 17.43 -11.43
C MET A 1 12.61 16.22 -12.18
N SER A 2 13.36 15.13 -12.17
CA SER A 2 12.97 13.86 -12.76
C SER A 2 11.75 13.32 -11.96
N ALA A 3 10.73 12.88 -12.68
CA ALA A 3 9.50 12.34 -12.08
C ALA A 3 9.41 10.81 -12.19
N GLY A 4 10.54 10.14 -12.46
CA GLY A 4 10.57 8.69 -12.66
C GLY A 4 10.02 8.24 -14.02
N LEU A 5 10.02 9.12 -15.00
CA LEU A 5 9.55 8.87 -16.38
C LEU A 5 10.70 8.87 -17.40
N GLU A 6 11.94 8.84 -16.94
CA GLU A 6 13.09 8.84 -17.83
C GLU A 6 13.11 7.58 -18.70
N THR A 7 13.18 7.78 -20.02
CA THR A 7 13.29 6.71 -21.02
C THR A 7 14.70 6.64 -21.62
N HIS A 8 15.63 7.46 -21.09
CA HIS A 8 17.02 7.55 -21.53
C HIS A 8 17.97 7.45 -20.34
N ILE A 9 19.25 7.16 -20.61
CA ILE A 9 20.28 7.14 -19.57
C ILE A 9 20.56 8.57 -19.13
N VAL A 10 20.34 8.85 -17.84
CA VAL A 10 20.57 10.17 -17.22
C VAL A 10 22.06 10.36 -16.93
N ASP A 11 22.69 9.31 -16.37
CA ASP A 11 24.12 9.29 -16.07
C ASP A 11 24.70 7.89 -16.32
N ALA A 12 25.61 7.81 -17.30
CA ALA A 12 26.24 6.55 -17.69
C ALA A 12 27.26 6.05 -16.66
N GLY A 13 27.87 6.95 -15.89
CA GLY A 13 28.81 6.60 -14.81
C GLY A 13 28.09 5.92 -13.65
N SER A 14 27.03 6.55 -13.16
CA SER A 14 26.16 6.00 -12.10
C SER A 14 25.52 4.67 -12.52
N LEU A 15 25.09 4.54 -13.79
CA LEU A 15 24.55 3.27 -14.29
C LEU A 15 25.62 2.16 -14.30
N ARG A 16 26.87 2.48 -14.62
CA ARG A 16 27.99 1.53 -14.58
C ARG A 16 28.26 1.09 -13.14
N ALA A 17 28.36 2.06 -12.21
CA ALA A 17 28.55 1.79 -10.78
C ALA A 17 27.42 0.89 -10.22
N THR A 18 26.17 1.14 -10.63
CA THR A 18 25.01 0.31 -10.27
C THR A 18 25.18 -1.14 -10.77
N LYS A 19 25.59 -1.32 -12.04
CA LYS A 19 25.80 -2.66 -12.62
C LYS A 19 26.89 -3.42 -11.91
N ASP A 20 28.02 -2.77 -11.65
CA ASP A 20 29.17 -3.38 -10.98
C ASP A 20 28.82 -3.75 -9.52
N HIS A 21 28.14 -2.85 -8.80
CA HIS A 21 27.68 -3.09 -7.44
C HIS A 21 26.72 -4.30 -7.36
N PHE A 22 25.71 -4.35 -8.22
CA PHE A 22 24.74 -5.46 -8.23
C PHE A 22 25.34 -6.77 -8.70
N HIS A 23 26.25 -6.74 -9.68
CA HIS A 23 26.98 -7.93 -10.11
C HIS A 23 27.79 -8.53 -8.95
N ASN A 24 28.55 -7.69 -8.24
CA ASN A 24 29.39 -8.12 -7.12
C ASN A 24 28.57 -8.62 -5.92
N ALA A 25 27.38 -8.04 -5.69
CA ALA A 25 26.46 -8.42 -4.61
C ALA A 25 25.51 -9.58 -5.02
N GLY A 26 25.55 -10.07 -6.25
CA GLY A 26 24.64 -11.10 -6.74
C GLY A 26 23.17 -10.65 -6.82
N ILE A 27 22.94 -9.35 -6.92
CA ILE A 27 21.60 -8.76 -6.95
C ILE A 27 21.08 -8.74 -8.40
N ARG A 28 19.91 -9.31 -8.61
CA ARG A 28 19.12 -9.16 -9.83
C ARG A 28 17.82 -8.43 -9.52
N LEU A 29 17.46 -7.44 -10.34
CA LEU A 29 16.18 -6.75 -10.26
C LEU A 29 15.12 -7.52 -11.07
N PRO A 30 13.98 -7.92 -10.49
CA PRO A 30 12.86 -8.44 -11.27
C PRO A 30 12.30 -7.37 -12.21
N ARG A 31 11.88 -7.77 -13.40
CA ARG A 31 11.16 -6.90 -14.33
C ARG A 31 9.74 -6.65 -13.82
N ILE A 32 9.13 -5.54 -14.21
CA ILE A 32 7.72 -5.25 -13.87
C ILE A 32 6.81 -6.37 -14.39
N SER A 33 7.05 -6.91 -15.59
CA SER A 33 6.31 -8.04 -16.15
C SER A 33 6.45 -9.33 -15.32
N GLU A 34 7.62 -9.58 -14.74
CA GLU A 34 7.86 -10.73 -13.86
C GLU A 34 7.10 -10.59 -12.53
N LEU A 35 6.93 -9.35 -12.02
CA LEU A 35 6.12 -9.07 -10.83
C LEU A 35 4.62 -9.11 -11.12
N ALA A 36 4.20 -8.74 -12.32
CA ALA A 36 2.81 -8.83 -12.76
C ALA A 36 2.36 -10.29 -12.98
N GLU A 37 3.27 -11.13 -13.49
CA GLU A 37 3.03 -12.54 -13.79
C GLU A 37 4.14 -13.44 -13.18
N PRO A 38 4.09 -13.68 -11.87
CA PRO A 38 5.16 -14.39 -11.15
C PRO A 38 5.28 -15.88 -11.51
N SER A 39 4.36 -16.45 -12.29
CA SER A 39 4.50 -17.78 -12.89
C SER A 39 5.78 -17.91 -13.73
N MET A 40 6.26 -16.78 -14.27
CA MET A 40 7.52 -16.70 -15.02
C MET A 40 8.78 -16.67 -14.13
N LEU A 41 8.60 -16.58 -12.79
CA LEU A 41 9.71 -16.53 -11.83
C LEU A 41 10.12 -17.96 -11.43
N ASP A 42 10.99 -18.58 -12.23
CA ASP A 42 11.64 -19.82 -11.83
C ASP A 42 12.91 -19.48 -11.03
N ARG A 43 12.78 -19.44 -9.73
CA ARG A 43 13.87 -19.18 -8.79
C ARG A 43 13.80 -20.08 -7.58
N ASP A 44 14.96 -20.55 -7.17
CA ASP A 44 15.08 -21.25 -5.89
C ASP A 44 14.89 -20.25 -4.74
N MET A 45 13.68 -20.32 -4.16
CA MET A 45 13.28 -19.54 -2.99
C MET A 45 13.31 -20.39 -1.72
N ALA A 46 13.75 -21.66 -1.81
CA ALA A 46 13.76 -22.57 -0.67
C ALA A 46 14.62 -22.01 0.47
N GLY A 47 14.07 -22.04 1.68
CA GLY A 47 14.74 -21.59 2.89
C GLY A 47 14.95 -20.07 3.02
N VAL A 48 14.43 -19.26 2.10
CA VAL A 48 14.51 -17.79 2.21
C VAL A 48 13.39 -17.30 3.12
N ASP A 49 13.77 -16.74 4.25
CA ASP A 49 12.83 -16.03 5.14
C ASP A 49 12.26 -14.79 4.42
N PRO A 50 10.93 -14.67 4.25
CA PRO A 50 10.32 -13.51 3.59
C PRO A 50 10.55 -12.19 4.35
N ASP A 51 10.96 -12.21 5.60
CA ASP A 51 11.26 -11.03 6.41
C ASP A 51 12.77 -10.71 6.48
N ALA A 52 13.63 -11.52 5.83
CA ALA A 52 15.07 -11.25 5.79
C ALA A 52 15.45 -10.23 4.69
N PRO A 53 16.57 -9.49 4.87
CA PRO A 53 17.12 -8.63 3.83
C PRO A 53 17.88 -9.45 2.76
N ASP A 54 17.23 -10.46 2.19
CA ASP A 54 17.79 -11.32 1.16
C ASP A 54 17.40 -10.79 -0.24
N PRO A 55 18.36 -10.64 -1.19
CA PRO A 55 18.06 -10.16 -2.56
C PRO A 55 16.99 -10.97 -3.29
N ARG A 56 16.78 -12.23 -2.94
CA ARG A 56 15.72 -13.06 -3.52
C ARG A 56 14.33 -12.58 -3.13
N ASN A 57 14.16 -11.87 -2.01
CA ASN A 57 12.88 -11.29 -1.63
C ASN A 57 12.39 -10.18 -2.56
N LEU A 58 13.24 -9.60 -3.41
CA LEU A 58 12.80 -8.72 -4.49
C LEU A 58 11.82 -9.41 -5.44
N PHE A 59 11.97 -10.74 -5.63
CA PHE A 59 11.08 -11.56 -6.48
C PHE A 59 9.77 -11.97 -5.81
N ARG A 60 9.58 -11.62 -4.53
CA ARG A 60 8.33 -11.76 -3.79
C ARG A 60 7.52 -10.44 -3.71
N ILE A 61 8.00 -9.38 -4.35
CA ILE A 61 7.30 -8.07 -4.37
C ILE A 61 6.14 -8.12 -5.38
N HIS A 62 5.17 -9.01 -5.14
CA HIS A 62 3.99 -9.21 -5.98
C HIS A 62 2.77 -9.67 -5.16
N TRP A 63 1.59 -9.64 -5.76
CA TRP A 63 0.32 -9.99 -5.10
C TRP A 63 0.09 -11.50 -4.89
N PHE A 64 0.83 -12.37 -5.56
CA PHE A 64 0.59 -13.81 -5.60
C PHE A 64 1.28 -14.59 -4.48
N ASN A 65 1.63 -13.96 -3.38
CA ASN A 65 2.15 -14.68 -2.21
C ASN A 65 1.01 -15.28 -1.38
N ALA A 66 1.25 -16.47 -0.83
CA ALA A 66 0.36 -17.12 0.13
C ALA A 66 0.45 -16.46 1.53
N ALA A 67 -0.35 -16.93 2.48
CA ALA A 67 -0.39 -16.42 3.85
C ALA A 67 0.97 -16.54 4.58
N ASP A 68 1.79 -17.53 4.25
CA ASP A 68 3.15 -17.71 4.76
C ASP A 68 4.16 -16.71 4.15
N ARG A 69 3.76 -15.97 3.11
CA ARG A 69 4.56 -15.04 2.31
C ARG A 69 5.81 -15.65 1.64
N ALA A 70 6.02 -16.94 1.85
CA ALA A 70 7.11 -17.72 1.27
C ALA A 70 6.66 -18.49 0.03
N SER A 71 5.47 -19.06 0.08
CA SER A 71 4.85 -19.80 -1.01
C SER A 71 4.09 -18.87 -1.96
N ARG A 72 3.77 -19.40 -3.16
CA ARG A 72 3.03 -18.67 -4.19
C ARG A 72 1.67 -19.31 -4.43
N THR A 73 0.65 -18.49 -4.67
CA THR A 73 -0.71 -18.89 -5.05
C THR A 73 -0.96 -18.67 -6.54
N ALA A 74 -1.91 -19.40 -7.10
CA ALA A 74 -2.34 -19.22 -8.50
C ALA A 74 -3.17 -17.94 -8.70
N VAL A 75 -3.84 -17.47 -7.64
CA VAL A 75 -4.65 -16.25 -7.60
C VAL A 75 -4.23 -15.48 -6.34
N PRO A 76 -4.11 -14.15 -6.38
CA PRO A 76 -3.81 -13.38 -5.19
C PRO A 76 -4.76 -13.67 -4.03
N GLU A 77 -4.23 -13.78 -2.81
CA GLU A 77 -5.08 -13.98 -1.65
C GLU A 77 -6.02 -12.79 -1.44
N HIS A 78 -7.26 -13.10 -1.14
CA HIS A 78 -8.33 -12.13 -1.01
C HIS A 78 -9.43 -12.61 -0.07
N ILE A 79 -10.23 -11.67 0.41
CA ILE A 79 -11.44 -11.94 1.18
C ILE A 79 -12.64 -11.48 0.36
N VAL A 80 -13.67 -12.31 0.26
CA VAL A 80 -14.99 -11.94 -0.25
C VAL A 80 -15.88 -11.69 0.96
N LEU A 81 -16.31 -10.44 1.14
CA LEU A 81 -17.12 -10.05 2.28
C LEU A 81 -18.59 -10.41 2.04
N PRO A 82 -19.22 -11.18 2.93
CA PRO A 82 -20.60 -11.62 2.74
C PRO A 82 -21.61 -10.52 3.09
N PRO A 83 -22.81 -10.55 2.49
CA PRO A 83 -23.88 -9.57 2.74
C PRO A 83 -24.29 -9.45 4.20
N GLU A 84 -24.18 -10.53 4.98
CA GLU A 84 -24.47 -10.56 6.42
C GLU A 84 -23.56 -9.61 7.21
N LEU A 85 -22.33 -9.40 6.74
CA LEU A 85 -21.38 -8.45 7.33
C LEU A 85 -21.55 -7.05 6.75
N THR A 86 -21.69 -6.94 5.43
CA THR A 86 -21.65 -5.66 4.71
C THR A 86 -23.00 -4.95 4.65
N GLY A 87 -24.10 -5.70 4.77
CA GLY A 87 -25.47 -5.17 4.63
C GLY A 87 -25.81 -4.68 3.22
N VAL A 88 -25.04 -5.11 2.20
CA VAL A 88 -25.31 -4.81 0.78
C VAL A 88 -25.32 -6.10 -0.04
N ALA A 89 -26.08 -6.10 -1.14
CA ALA A 89 -26.19 -7.25 -2.04
C ALA A 89 -24.99 -7.42 -2.96
N ALA A 90 -24.24 -6.33 -3.21
CA ALA A 90 -23.04 -6.35 -4.05
C ALA A 90 -21.91 -7.17 -3.40
N THR A 91 -21.16 -7.88 -4.24
CA THR A 91 -19.98 -8.63 -3.80
C THR A 91 -18.81 -7.68 -3.58
N ILE A 92 -18.29 -7.59 -2.35
CA ILE A 92 -17.09 -6.79 -2.03
C ILE A 92 -15.89 -7.73 -1.94
N ILE A 93 -14.89 -7.50 -2.77
CA ILE A 93 -13.68 -8.32 -2.91
C ILE A 93 -12.47 -7.50 -2.47
N VAL A 94 -11.73 -7.99 -1.47
CA VAL A 94 -10.57 -7.30 -0.88
C VAL A 94 -9.32 -8.13 -1.12
N ALA A 95 -8.39 -7.67 -1.96
CA ALA A 95 -7.08 -8.30 -2.14
C ALA A 95 -6.14 -7.96 -0.97
N LEU A 96 -5.35 -8.93 -0.50
CA LEU A 96 -4.60 -8.84 0.75
C LEU A 96 -3.14 -8.41 0.53
N GLY A 97 -2.80 -7.16 0.86
CA GLY A 97 -1.45 -6.60 0.74
C GLY A 97 -0.50 -7.01 1.89
N ASN A 98 -0.99 -7.51 3.01
CA ASN A 98 -0.14 -8.03 4.07
C ASN A 98 0.56 -9.37 3.70
N ARG A 99 0.32 -9.88 2.49
CA ARG A 99 1.05 -11.01 1.91
C ARG A 99 2.38 -10.62 1.27
N PHE A 100 2.66 -9.32 1.17
CA PHE A 100 3.95 -8.84 0.69
C PHE A 100 5.09 -9.12 1.68
N PRO A 101 6.33 -9.33 1.19
CA PRO A 101 7.47 -9.63 2.03
C PRO A 101 7.93 -8.43 2.86
N MET A 102 8.77 -8.69 3.86
CA MET A 102 9.51 -7.74 4.68
C MET A 102 8.62 -6.83 5.54
N ILE A 103 7.75 -6.04 4.94
CA ILE A 103 6.95 -5.01 5.63
C ILE A 103 5.49 -5.39 5.85
N ARG A 104 5.03 -6.52 5.34
CA ARG A 104 3.62 -6.96 5.36
C ARG A 104 2.64 -5.89 4.86
N ALA A 105 3.06 -5.20 3.79
CA ALA A 105 2.23 -4.19 3.13
C ALA A 105 2.63 -4.07 1.66
N HIS A 106 1.66 -3.82 0.78
CA HIS A 106 1.94 -3.70 -0.65
C HIS A 106 2.80 -2.46 -0.99
N LYS A 107 3.04 -1.56 -0.06
CA LYS A 107 3.86 -0.36 -0.25
C LYS A 107 5.34 -0.64 -0.58
N VAL A 108 5.84 -1.85 -0.33
CA VAL A 108 7.16 -2.24 -0.82
C VAL A 108 7.20 -2.29 -2.36
N LEU A 109 6.08 -2.62 -3.03
CA LEU A 109 5.94 -2.54 -4.49
C LEU A 109 6.05 -1.08 -4.96
N THR A 110 5.40 -0.15 -4.26
CA THR A 110 5.52 1.30 -4.51
C THR A 110 6.98 1.74 -4.43
N ALA A 111 7.68 1.38 -3.36
CA ALA A 111 9.08 1.74 -3.16
C ALA A 111 9.98 1.18 -4.27
N TYR A 112 9.76 -0.07 -4.67
CA TYR A 112 10.43 -0.70 -5.81
C TYR A 112 10.18 0.10 -7.10
N GLY A 113 8.93 0.44 -7.38
CA GLY A 113 8.55 1.23 -8.56
C GLY A 113 9.17 2.63 -8.61
N CYS A 114 9.46 3.26 -7.46
CA CYS A 114 10.12 4.56 -7.41
C CYS A 114 11.64 4.49 -7.56
N LEU A 115 12.30 3.48 -6.97
CA LEU A 115 13.76 3.39 -6.96
C LEU A 115 14.32 2.78 -8.26
N VAL A 116 13.73 1.70 -8.76
CA VAL A 116 14.30 0.93 -9.88
C VAL A 116 14.46 1.73 -11.17
N PRO A 117 13.49 2.56 -11.61
CA PRO A 117 13.69 3.42 -12.78
C PRO A 117 14.92 4.31 -12.67
N ARG A 118 15.21 4.85 -11.49
CA ARG A 118 16.38 5.69 -11.23
C ARG A 118 17.69 4.89 -11.27
N LEU A 119 17.71 3.66 -10.75
CA LEU A 119 18.86 2.76 -10.81
C LEU A 119 19.21 2.40 -12.26
N VAL A 120 18.20 2.03 -13.07
CA VAL A 120 18.42 1.56 -14.46
C VAL A 120 18.68 2.69 -15.47
N THR A 121 18.42 3.93 -15.07
CA THR A 121 18.74 5.13 -15.89
C THR A 121 19.97 5.87 -15.40
N GLY A 122 20.57 5.48 -14.26
CA GLY A 122 21.68 6.18 -13.63
C GLY A 122 21.27 7.42 -12.85
N GLY A 123 19.97 7.63 -12.63
CA GLY A 123 19.47 8.72 -11.76
C GLY A 123 19.70 8.47 -10.27
N PHE A 124 20.14 7.27 -9.90
CA PHE A 124 20.57 6.89 -8.56
C PHE A 124 21.79 5.95 -8.64
N ASP A 125 22.82 6.27 -7.88
CA ASP A 125 24.02 5.47 -7.71
C ASP A 125 24.02 4.84 -6.31
N PRO A 126 23.85 3.52 -6.18
CA PRO A 126 23.74 2.83 -4.88
C PRO A 126 25.03 2.91 -4.04
N THR A 127 26.18 3.21 -4.65
CA THR A 127 27.46 3.30 -3.96
C THR A 127 27.74 4.67 -3.35
N ARG A 128 27.00 5.69 -3.79
CA ARG A 128 27.23 7.09 -3.40
C ARG A 128 25.99 7.75 -2.79
N HIS A 129 24.83 7.61 -3.46
CA HIS A 129 23.62 8.30 -3.05
C HIS A 129 22.98 7.67 -1.82
N ARG A 130 22.23 8.48 -1.07
CA ARG A 130 21.36 8.06 0.02
C ARG A 130 19.91 8.23 -0.41
N ALA A 131 19.13 7.17 -0.35
CA ALA A 131 17.71 7.17 -0.68
C ALA A 131 16.90 7.75 0.48
N ILE A 132 16.22 8.86 0.28
CA ILE A 132 15.37 9.50 1.29
C ILE A 132 13.92 9.12 1.02
N TRP A 133 13.27 8.50 2.00
CA TRP A 133 11.93 7.93 1.89
C TRP A 133 10.92 8.69 2.75
N PRO A 134 10.30 9.78 2.22
CA PRO A 134 9.27 10.54 2.93
C PRO A 134 7.95 9.77 2.94
N SER A 135 7.36 9.60 4.14
CA SER A 135 6.09 8.87 4.29
C SER A 135 5.54 9.01 5.69
N THR A 136 4.32 8.59 5.89
CA THR A 136 3.69 8.40 7.19
C THR A 136 3.80 6.95 7.70
N GLY A 137 4.60 6.08 7.05
CA GLY A 137 4.87 4.75 7.60
C GLY A 137 5.22 3.67 6.58
N ASN A 138 4.23 3.07 5.92
CA ASN A 138 4.46 1.87 5.09
C ASN A 138 5.40 2.09 3.90
N TYR A 139 5.36 3.26 3.27
CA TYR A 139 6.24 3.53 2.14
C TYR A 139 7.70 3.69 2.56
N CYS A 140 7.98 4.42 3.65
CA CYS A 140 9.36 4.54 4.14
C CYS A 140 9.89 3.18 4.63
N ARG A 141 9.08 2.34 5.29
CA ARG A 141 9.45 0.96 5.63
C ARG A 141 9.81 0.16 4.38
N GLY A 142 8.98 0.23 3.32
CA GLY A 142 9.27 -0.40 2.04
C GLY A 142 10.56 0.10 1.41
N GLY A 143 10.79 1.41 1.47
CA GLY A 143 12.00 2.05 0.96
C GLY A 143 13.27 1.61 1.69
N VAL A 144 13.24 1.61 3.03
CA VAL A 144 14.34 1.11 3.87
C VAL A 144 14.62 -0.37 3.57
N ALA A 145 13.56 -1.20 3.46
CA ALA A 145 13.72 -2.63 3.17
C ALA A 145 14.43 -2.89 1.84
N ILE A 146 13.96 -2.28 0.74
CA ILE A 146 14.60 -2.48 -0.57
C ILE A 146 16.00 -1.85 -0.63
N SER A 147 16.20 -0.70 0.01
CA SER A 147 17.53 -0.08 0.09
C SER A 147 18.54 -0.99 0.79
N ARG A 148 18.15 -1.58 1.92
CA ARG A 148 18.99 -2.53 2.65
C ARG A 148 19.33 -3.76 1.82
N ILE A 149 18.36 -4.35 1.12
CA ILE A 149 18.56 -5.48 0.21
C ILE A 149 19.52 -5.11 -0.93
N MET A 150 19.38 -3.91 -1.47
CA MET A 150 20.19 -3.43 -2.59
C MET A 150 21.55 -2.86 -2.17
N GLY A 151 21.85 -2.84 -0.85
CA GLY A 151 23.09 -2.30 -0.32
C GLY A 151 23.21 -0.78 -0.48
N CYS A 152 22.09 -0.05 -0.49
CA CYS A 152 22.03 1.40 -0.60
C CYS A 152 21.91 2.04 0.78
N ARG A 153 22.58 3.20 0.98
CA ARG A 153 22.26 4.07 2.14
C ARG A 153 20.83 4.60 2.02
N SER A 154 20.10 4.69 3.13
CA SER A 154 18.74 5.23 3.11
C SER A 154 18.35 5.89 4.43
N ALA A 155 17.36 6.79 4.37
CA ALA A 155 16.70 7.31 5.57
C ALA A 155 15.18 7.34 5.39
N ALA A 156 14.47 7.07 6.48
CA ALA A 156 13.03 7.25 6.61
C ALA A 156 12.74 8.64 7.19
N VAL A 157 11.82 9.38 6.58
CA VAL A 157 11.34 10.67 7.11
C VAL A 157 9.85 10.53 7.38
N LEU A 158 9.44 10.57 8.66
CA LEU A 158 8.06 10.33 9.06
C LEU A 158 7.64 11.09 10.31
N PRO A 159 6.32 11.39 10.50
CA PRO A 159 5.83 12.08 11.68
C PRO A 159 6.01 11.24 12.95
N GLU A 160 6.30 11.92 14.06
CA GLU A 160 6.51 11.28 15.37
C GLU A 160 5.23 10.63 15.95
N GLY A 161 4.06 11.09 15.53
CA GLY A 161 2.76 10.58 15.98
C GLY A 161 2.32 9.25 15.37
N MET A 162 3.15 8.61 14.54
CA MET A 162 2.82 7.32 13.94
C MET A 162 2.85 6.17 14.96
N SER A 163 2.22 5.03 14.63
CA SER A 163 2.13 3.88 15.52
C SER A 163 3.51 3.38 15.96
N ARG A 164 3.60 2.93 17.22
CA ARG A 164 4.83 2.37 17.81
C ARG A 164 5.38 1.20 17.00
N GLU A 165 4.50 0.37 16.44
CA GLU A 165 4.85 -0.81 15.64
C GLU A 165 5.67 -0.44 14.39
N ARG A 166 5.37 0.71 13.76
CA ARG A 166 6.12 1.21 12.61
C ARG A 166 7.52 1.63 12.97
N PHE A 167 7.69 2.33 14.11
CA PHE A 167 9.01 2.73 14.59
C PHE A 167 9.85 1.53 15.01
N GLN A 168 9.29 0.57 15.74
CA GLN A 168 9.99 -0.66 16.14
C GLN A 168 10.49 -1.44 14.91
N TRP A 169 9.67 -1.50 13.84
CA TRP A 169 10.11 -2.13 12.61
C TRP A 169 11.30 -1.37 11.98
N LEU A 170 11.24 -0.04 11.88
CA LEU A 170 12.32 0.79 11.33
C LEU A 170 13.61 0.65 12.13
N GLU A 171 13.54 0.70 13.45
CA GLU A 171 14.67 0.54 14.36
C GLU A 171 15.42 -0.80 14.15
N ASN A 172 14.68 -1.86 13.76
CA ASN A 172 15.29 -3.16 13.43
C ASN A 172 15.88 -3.23 12.00
N TRP A 173 15.47 -2.32 11.12
CA TRP A 173 15.85 -2.39 9.70
C TRP A 173 16.85 -1.33 9.26
N VAL A 174 16.91 -0.18 9.88
CA VAL A 174 17.97 0.80 9.62
C VAL A 174 19.32 0.30 10.17
N THR A 175 20.40 0.76 9.57
CA THR A 175 21.76 0.47 10.06
C THR A 175 22.26 1.52 11.05
N ASP A 176 21.76 2.74 10.91
CA ASP A 176 22.06 3.86 11.77
C ASP A 176 20.74 4.40 12.35
N PRO A 177 20.57 4.51 13.67
CA PRO A 177 19.38 5.10 14.28
C PRO A 177 19.08 6.52 13.78
N ASP A 178 20.08 7.29 13.38
CA ASP A 178 19.93 8.65 12.85
C ASP A 178 19.31 8.66 11.42
N ASP A 179 19.16 7.48 10.79
CA ASP A 179 18.42 7.33 9.55
C ASP A 179 16.88 7.30 9.75
N ILE A 180 16.39 7.40 10.99
CA ILE A 180 14.98 7.60 11.31
C ILE A 180 14.76 9.08 11.67
N ILE A 181 14.40 9.88 10.67
CA ILE A 181 14.18 11.32 10.82
C ILE A 181 12.72 11.56 11.19
N ARG A 182 12.50 12.00 12.43
CA ARG A 182 11.16 12.27 12.97
C ARG A 182 10.78 13.71 12.68
N THR A 183 9.57 13.92 12.15
CA THR A 183 8.98 15.24 11.97
C THR A 183 7.82 15.44 12.95
N TYR A 184 7.45 16.67 13.20
CA TYR A 184 6.30 16.98 14.04
C TYR A 184 5.00 16.50 13.40
N GLY A 185 4.05 16.02 14.21
CA GLY A 185 2.66 15.81 13.83
C GLY A 185 2.23 14.36 13.62
N THR A 186 1.17 14.20 12.87
CA THR A 186 0.44 12.94 12.66
C THR A 186 0.35 12.60 11.15
N GLU A 187 -0.58 11.71 10.78
CA GLU A 187 -0.76 11.22 9.39
C GLU A 187 -0.90 12.35 8.35
N SER A 188 -1.60 13.41 8.68
CA SER A 188 -1.87 14.52 7.75
C SER A 188 -0.80 15.62 7.71
N ASN A 189 0.29 15.51 8.51
CA ASN A 189 1.38 16.49 8.58
C ASN A 189 2.45 16.28 7.51
N VAL A 190 2.06 16.30 6.25
CA VAL A 190 2.97 16.04 5.10
C VAL A 190 3.85 17.26 4.81
N LYS A 191 3.43 18.48 5.18
CA LYS A 191 4.23 19.69 4.99
C LYS A 191 5.56 19.60 5.75
N GLU A 192 5.52 19.17 7.00
CA GLU A 192 6.71 19.03 7.86
C GLU A 192 7.68 17.99 7.28
N ILE A 193 7.15 16.91 6.69
CA ILE A 193 7.96 15.93 5.94
C ILE A 193 8.64 16.60 4.74
N TYR A 194 7.90 17.44 3.97
CA TYR A 194 8.48 18.13 2.82
C TYR A 194 9.54 19.16 3.22
N ASP A 195 9.34 19.88 4.32
CA ASP A 195 10.32 20.84 4.82
C ASP A 195 11.63 20.11 5.19
N ALA A 196 11.57 19.01 5.93
CA ALA A 196 12.72 18.15 6.22
C ALA A 196 13.39 17.62 4.95
N CYS A 197 12.62 17.16 3.97
CA CYS A 197 13.16 16.71 2.69
C CYS A 197 13.84 17.82 1.90
N ASN A 198 13.33 19.06 1.95
CA ASN A 198 13.95 20.19 1.29
C ASN A 198 15.31 20.55 1.93
N GLU A 199 15.44 20.41 3.25
CA GLU A 199 16.72 20.56 3.93
C GLU A 199 17.71 19.45 3.53
N LEU A 200 17.27 18.20 3.55
CA LEU A 200 18.09 17.06 3.15
C LEU A 200 18.57 17.15 1.69
N ALA A 201 17.73 17.69 0.81
CA ALA A 201 18.06 17.85 -0.62
C ALA A 201 19.14 18.90 -0.91
N GLN A 202 19.58 19.69 0.09
CA GLN A 202 20.74 20.58 -0.04
C GLN A 202 22.04 19.79 -0.23
N ASP A 203 22.11 18.60 0.35
CA ASP A 203 23.14 17.63 0.02
C ASP A 203 22.71 16.83 -1.24
N ARG A 204 23.52 16.96 -2.29
CA ARG A 204 23.26 16.31 -3.59
C ARG A 204 23.37 14.79 -3.57
N GLU A 205 23.95 14.21 -2.53
CA GLU A 205 23.96 12.75 -2.34
C GLU A 205 22.61 12.24 -1.85
N ASN A 206 21.77 13.06 -1.25
CA ASN A 206 20.43 12.72 -0.85
C ASN A 206 19.46 12.79 -2.03
N ILE A 207 18.91 11.65 -2.43
CA ILE A 207 17.91 11.54 -3.49
C ILE A 207 16.54 11.34 -2.86
N ILE A 208 15.68 12.36 -2.97
CA ILE A 208 14.33 12.31 -2.39
C ILE A 208 13.42 11.48 -3.31
N LEU A 209 12.93 10.35 -2.79
CA LEU A 209 12.02 9.46 -3.48
C LEU A 209 10.58 9.72 -2.99
N ASN A 210 9.99 10.80 -3.51
CA ASN A 210 8.69 11.28 -3.06
C ASN A 210 7.55 10.53 -3.78
N GLN A 211 6.86 9.61 -3.08
CA GLN A 211 5.77 8.79 -3.64
C GLN A 211 4.61 9.61 -4.23
N PHE A 212 4.40 10.84 -3.80
CA PHE A 212 3.33 11.71 -4.29
C PHE A 212 3.62 12.34 -5.65
N ARG A 213 4.89 12.26 -6.11
CA ARG A 213 5.38 12.88 -7.34
C ARG A 213 6.08 11.91 -8.29
N GLU A 214 6.44 10.71 -7.83
CA GLU A 214 7.12 9.68 -8.62
C GLU A 214 6.10 8.88 -9.45
N PHE A 215 6.10 9.04 -10.76
CA PHE A 215 5.24 8.26 -11.66
C PHE A 215 5.56 6.76 -11.65
N GLY A 216 6.73 6.36 -11.18
CA GLY A 216 7.05 4.95 -10.92
C GLY A 216 6.05 4.29 -9.96
N ASN A 217 5.53 5.04 -8.97
CA ASN A 217 4.45 4.60 -8.09
C ASN A 217 3.13 4.33 -8.87
N TYR A 218 2.75 5.23 -9.77
CA TYR A 218 1.58 5.05 -10.63
C TYR A 218 1.75 3.86 -11.58
N ILE A 219 2.89 3.81 -12.28
CA ILE A 219 3.18 2.79 -13.30
C ILE A 219 3.18 1.39 -12.69
N ILE A 220 3.82 1.20 -11.55
CA ILE A 220 3.94 -0.12 -10.92
C ILE A 220 2.58 -0.65 -10.47
N HIS A 221 1.70 0.20 -9.93
CA HIS A 221 0.35 -0.22 -9.53
C HIS A 221 -0.54 -0.51 -10.74
N ARG A 222 -0.45 0.32 -11.80
CA ARG A 222 -1.19 0.05 -13.03
C ARG A 222 -0.76 -1.26 -13.67
N ALA A 223 0.54 -1.56 -13.69
CA ALA A 223 1.11 -2.71 -14.39
C ALA A 223 1.13 -4.01 -13.57
N VAL A 224 1.10 -3.95 -12.24
CA VAL A 224 1.20 -5.12 -11.36
C VAL A 224 -0.07 -5.32 -10.54
N THR A 225 -0.55 -4.27 -9.86
CA THR A 225 -1.74 -4.38 -9.01
C THR A 225 -3.03 -4.53 -9.83
N GLY A 226 -3.14 -3.79 -10.94
CA GLY A 226 -4.30 -3.88 -11.83
C GLY A 226 -4.55 -5.30 -12.36
N PRO A 227 -3.57 -5.95 -13.04
CA PRO A 227 -3.71 -7.34 -13.50
C PRO A 227 -3.95 -8.34 -12.36
N ALA A 228 -3.35 -8.15 -11.19
CA ALA A 228 -3.57 -9.01 -10.04
C ALA A 228 -5.04 -8.95 -9.55
N LEU A 229 -5.63 -7.75 -9.49
CA LEU A 229 -7.03 -7.56 -9.14
C LEU A 229 -7.98 -8.11 -10.21
N GLU A 230 -7.64 -8.00 -11.49
CA GLU A 230 -8.39 -8.64 -12.57
C GLU A 230 -8.37 -10.17 -12.42
N ALA A 231 -7.23 -10.76 -12.07
CA ALA A 231 -7.12 -12.20 -11.80
C ALA A 231 -8.01 -12.62 -10.62
N VAL A 232 -8.02 -11.86 -9.52
CA VAL A 232 -8.92 -12.09 -8.38
C VAL A 232 -10.39 -12.02 -8.81
N PHE A 233 -10.76 -10.95 -9.52
CA PHE A 233 -12.12 -10.79 -10.01
C PHE A 233 -12.57 -11.96 -10.89
N ASN A 234 -11.72 -12.38 -11.83
CA ASN A 234 -12.02 -13.49 -12.73
C ASN A 234 -12.18 -14.82 -11.98
N ALA A 235 -11.37 -15.05 -10.93
CA ALA A 235 -11.49 -16.23 -10.08
C ALA A 235 -12.81 -16.23 -9.28
N VAL A 236 -13.20 -15.10 -8.70
CA VAL A 236 -14.44 -14.96 -7.93
C VAL A 236 -15.67 -15.06 -8.85
N ARG A 237 -15.62 -14.40 -10.01
CA ARG A 237 -16.70 -14.46 -10.99
C ARG A 237 -16.93 -15.88 -11.51
N GLY A 238 -15.86 -16.64 -11.72
CA GLY A 238 -15.93 -17.97 -12.32
C GLY A 238 -16.69 -17.96 -13.65
N LYS A 239 -17.74 -18.81 -13.78
CA LYS A 239 -18.64 -18.85 -14.94
C LYS A 239 -19.91 -18.01 -14.74
N GLY A 240 -19.99 -17.24 -13.65
CA GLY A 240 -21.17 -16.44 -13.31
C GLY A 240 -21.25 -15.11 -14.08
N ASN A 241 -22.34 -14.37 -13.80
CA ASN A 241 -22.65 -13.09 -14.46
C ASN A 241 -22.19 -11.88 -13.66
N LEU A 242 -21.23 -12.05 -12.73
CA LEU A 242 -20.72 -10.98 -11.91
C LEU A 242 -20.00 -9.92 -12.77
N ARG A 243 -20.26 -8.63 -12.51
CA ARG A 243 -19.68 -7.50 -13.23
C ARG A 243 -18.83 -6.67 -12.27
N ALA A 244 -17.62 -6.33 -12.67
CA ALA A 244 -16.79 -5.38 -11.93
C ALA A 244 -17.38 -3.97 -12.10
N ARG A 245 -18.11 -3.48 -11.08
CA ARG A 245 -18.80 -2.19 -11.14
C ARG A 245 -17.92 -1.04 -10.68
N ALA A 246 -17.04 -1.29 -9.71
CA ALA A 246 -16.13 -0.28 -9.21
C ALA A 246 -14.85 -0.88 -8.63
N PHE A 247 -13.81 -0.07 -8.63
CA PHE A 247 -12.63 -0.22 -7.80
C PHE A 247 -12.60 0.91 -6.78
N ILE A 248 -12.41 0.58 -5.51
CA ILE A 248 -12.33 1.54 -4.40
C ILE A 248 -10.93 1.50 -3.82
N SER A 249 -10.33 2.66 -3.63
CA SER A 249 -9.07 2.78 -2.88
C SER A 249 -8.96 4.13 -2.19
N ALA A 250 -8.51 4.12 -0.96
CA ALA A 250 -8.19 5.34 -0.25
C ALA A 250 -6.96 6.02 -0.87
N SER A 251 -6.97 7.33 -0.89
CA SER A 251 -5.87 8.15 -1.39
C SER A 251 -4.97 8.61 -0.25
N GLY A 252 -3.76 8.09 -0.23
CA GLY A 252 -2.59 8.77 0.32
C GLY A 252 -1.82 9.35 -0.86
N SER A 253 -0.85 8.58 -1.40
CA SER A 253 -0.09 9.03 -2.58
C SER A 253 -0.83 8.96 -3.93
N GLY A 254 -2.03 8.36 -3.98
CA GLY A 254 -2.76 8.16 -5.22
C GLY A 254 -2.27 6.99 -6.09
N GLY A 255 -1.14 6.36 -5.74
CA GLY A 255 -0.53 5.31 -6.57
C GLY A 255 -1.41 4.10 -6.78
N THR A 256 -2.06 3.59 -5.72
CA THR A 256 -2.94 2.41 -5.81
C THR A 256 -4.15 2.64 -6.73
N LEU A 257 -4.60 3.90 -6.87
CA LEU A 257 -5.70 4.25 -7.78
C LEU A 257 -5.36 3.98 -9.25
N ALA A 258 -4.07 3.90 -9.61
CA ALA A 258 -3.66 3.51 -10.96
C ALA A 258 -4.07 2.07 -11.32
N ALA A 259 -4.26 1.18 -10.34
CA ALA A 259 -4.90 -0.12 -10.58
C ALA A 259 -6.36 0.05 -11.00
N GLY A 260 -7.05 1.08 -10.51
CA GLY A 260 -8.39 1.46 -10.97
C GLY A 260 -8.39 1.90 -12.44
N ASP A 261 -7.39 2.68 -12.87
CA ASP A 261 -7.25 3.07 -14.29
C ASP A 261 -7.10 1.84 -15.20
N PHE A 262 -6.36 0.82 -14.75
CA PHE A 262 -6.28 -0.46 -15.44
C PHE A 262 -7.65 -1.16 -15.50
N LEU A 263 -8.31 -1.33 -14.35
CA LEU A 263 -9.59 -2.03 -14.26
C LEU A 263 -10.71 -1.30 -15.01
N LYS A 264 -10.69 0.03 -15.04
CA LYS A 264 -11.63 0.84 -15.83
C LYS A 264 -11.44 0.57 -17.32
N ALA A 265 -10.19 0.53 -17.79
CA ALA A 265 -9.88 0.25 -19.19
C ALA A 265 -10.23 -1.18 -19.62
N HIS A 266 -10.06 -2.17 -18.75
CA HIS A 266 -10.23 -3.59 -19.07
C HIS A 266 -11.64 -4.12 -18.76
N LEU A 267 -12.23 -3.67 -17.66
CA LEU A 267 -13.50 -4.21 -17.13
C LEU A 267 -14.65 -3.19 -17.12
N GLY A 268 -14.37 -1.92 -17.45
CA GLY A 268 -15.35 -0.84 -17.35
C GLY A 268 -15.70 -0.43 -15.91
N ALA A 269 -14.87 -0.80 -14.93
CA ALA A 269 -15.12 -0.49 -13.52
C ALA A 269 -14.97 1.01 -13.24
N ALA A 270 -15.92 1.61 -12.54
CA ALA A 270 -15.78 2.97 -12.02
C ALA A 270 -14.70 3.06 -10.93
N ILE A 271 -14.12 4.24 -10.75
CA ILE A 271 -13.08 4.47 -9.74
C ILE A 271 -13.65 5.35 -8.61
N GLY A 272 -13.66 4.80 -7.40
CA GLY A 272 -14.01 5.53 -6.18
C GLY A 272 -12.78 5.76 -5.31
N VAL A 273 -12.58 7.02 -4.93
CA VAL A 273 -11.52 7.44 -4.01
C VAL A 273 -12.10 7.61 -2.62
N VAL A 274 -11.47 6.97 -1.63
CA VAL A 274 -11.81 7.18 -0.22
C VAL A 274 -10.86 8.20 0.40
N GLU A 275 -11.39 9.10 1.20
CA GLU A 275 -10.64 10.02 2.05
C GLU A 275 -11.28 10.14 3.44
N ALA A 276 -10.52 10.62 4.42
CA ALA A 276 -11.03 10.88 5.75
C ALA A 276 -11.98 12.10 5.73
N LEU A 277 -13.13 12.01 6.41
CA LEU A 277 -14.04 13.16 6.57
C LEU A 277 -13.40 14.29 7.38
N GLU A 278 -12.46 13.94 8.24
CA GLU A 278 -11.68 14.88 9.06
C GLU A 278 -10.62 15.64 8.23
N CYS A 279 -10.27 15.09 7.04
CA CYS A 279 -9.34 15.71 6.06
C CYS A 279 -9.89 15.58 4.63
N PRO A 280 -11.01 16.25 4.29
CA PRO A 280 -11.75 16.05 3.04
C PRO A 280 -11.17 16.91 1.91
N THR A 281 -9.93 16.62 1.50
CA THR A 281 -9.16 17.42 0.54
C THR A 281 -9.81 17.44 -0.84
N LEU A 282 -10.27 16.30 -1.34
CA LEU A 282 -10.91 16.18 -2.66
C LEU A 282 -12.36 16.67 -2.64
N LEU A 283 -13.13 16.32 -1.58
CA LEU A 283 -14.54 16.66 -1.47
C LEU A 283 -14.78 18.16 -1.25
N TYR A 284 -14.01 18.78 -0.36
CA TYR A 284 -14.30 20.12 0.13
C TYR A 284 -13.11 21.08 0.08
N ASN A 285 -11.99 20.68 -0.51
CA ASN A 285 -10.72 21.42 -0.41
C ASN A 285 -10.39 21.71 1.08
N GLY A 286 -10.77 20.79 1.94
CA GLY A 286 -10.61 20.88 3.39
C GLY A 286 -9.33 20.19 3.84
N PHE A 287 -8.97 20.47 5.09
CA PHE A 287 -7.88 19.78 5.74
C PHE A 287 -8.09 19.75 7.25
N GLY A 288 -7.59 18.72 7.86
CA GLY A 288 -7.63 18.48 9.30
C GLY A 288 -6.73 17.34 9.66
N GLU A 289 -6.71 16.98 10.93
CA GLU A 289 -6.02 15.79 11.41
C GLU A 289 -6.98 14.61 11.43
N HIS A 290 -6.48 13.43 11.11
CA HIS A 290 -7.26 12.19 11.13
C HIS A 290 -6.38 11.01 11.57
N ASN A 291 -7.03 9.89 11.93
CA ASN A 291 -6.38 8.68 12.43
C ASN A 291 -6.38 7.51 11.45
N ILE A 292 -6.95 7.63 10.26
CA ILE A 292 -6.90 6.54 9.28
C ILE A 292 -5.50 6.48 8.67
N GLN A 293 -4.57 5.81 9.37
CA GLN A 293 -3.16 5.77 8.99
C GLN A 293 -2.96 5.12 7.62
N GLY A 294 -2.12 5.73 6.80
CA GLY A 294 -1.79 5.30 5.43
C GLY A 294 -2.56 6.02 4.34
N ILE A 295 -3.47 6.93 4.69
CA ILE A 295 -4.22 7.75 3.73
C ILE A 295 -4.24 9.21 4.15
N GLY A 296 -4.79 10.06 3.29
CA GLY A 296 -5.03 11.46 3.56
C GLY A 296 -3.76 12.29 3.55
N ASP A 297 -3.85 13.38 2.88
CA ASP A 297 -2.82 14.40 2.81
C ASP A 297 -3.53 15.71 2.56
N LYS A 298 -3.05 16.78 3.14
CA LYS A 298 -3.66 18.12 2.94
C LYS A 298 -3.42 18.69 1.53
N HIS A 299 -3.20 17.80 0.55
CA HIS A 299 -3.03 18.16 -0.87
C HIS A 299 -3.39 16.97 -1.77
N VAL A 300 -3.71 17.25 -3.03
CA VAL A 300 -3.93 16.22 -4.05
C VAL A 300 -2.57 15.79 -4.61
N PRO A 301 -2.23 14.49 -4.57
CA PRO A 301 -0.97 13.99 -5.11
C PRO A 301 -0.82 14.28 -6.60
N PHE A 302 0.38 14.66 -7.02
CA PHE A 302 0.66 15.01 -8.43
C PHE A 302 0.41 13.84 -9.39
N ILE A 303 0.62 12.61 -8.93
CA ILE A 303 0.42 11.39 -9.74
C ILE A 303 -1.04 10.91 -9.75
N HIS A 304 -1.95 11.53 -8.99
CA HIS A 304 -3.36 11.14 -8.97
C HIS A 304 -4.05 11.58 -10.28
N ASN A 305 -4.59 10.63 -11.02
CA ASN A 305 -5.38 10.88 -12.23
C ASN A 305 -6.80 11.30 -11.84
N VAL A 306 -6.95 12.55 -11.37
CA VAL A 306 -8.24 13.06 -10.85
C VAL A 306 -9.34 13.08 -11.92
N MET A 307 -8.97 13.25 -13.19
CA MET A 307 -9.93 13.28 -14.31
C MET A 307 -10.55 11.91 -14.59
N ASN A 308 -9.96 10.83 -14.10
CA ASN A 308 -10.48 9.47 -14.24
C ASN A 308 -11.23 8.98 -12.99
N THR A 309 -11.26 9.76 -11.92
CA THR A 309 -12.01 9.48 -10.69
C THR A 309 -13.51 9.74 -10.91
N ASP A 310 -14.35 8.74 -10.62
CA ASP A 310 -15.79 8.84 -10.79
C ASP A 310 -16.51 9.23 -9.49
N TYR A 311 -15.97 8.81 -8.32
CA TYR A 311 -16.56 9.05 -7.00
C TYR A 311 -15.50 9.46 -5.99
N VAL A 312 -15.84 10.38 -5.11
CA VAL A 312 -15.06 10.71 -3.91
C VAL A 312 -15.93 10.41 -2.69
N ILE A 313 -15.40 9.64 -1.74
CA ILE A 313 -16.16 9.03 -0.66
C ILE A 313 -15.48 9.34 0.67
N GLY A 314 -16.13 10.15 1.51
CA GLY A 314 -15.65 10.46 2.86
C GLY A 314 -16.00 9.35 3.86
N ILE A 315 -15.03 8.92 4.67
CA ILE A 315 -15.19 7.96 5.77
C ILE A 315 -14.59 8.58 7.03
N SER A 316 -15.31 8.51 8.15
CA SER A 316 -14.83 9.09 9.41
C SER A 316 -13.87 8.17 10.15
N ASP A 317 -12.97 8.77 10.93
CA ASP A 317 -12.11 8.08 11.89
C ASP A 317 -12.92 7.21 12.85
N THR A 318 -13.98 7.76 13.44
CA THR A 318 -14.84 7.03 14.38
C THR A 318 -15.39 5.73 13.79
N ALA A 319 -15.81 5.75 12.52
CA ALA A 319 -16.32 4.53 11.87
C ALA A 319 -15.21 3.50 11.63
N SER A 320 -14.02 3.96 11.25
CA SER A 320 -12.86 3.09 11.01
C SER A 320 -12.33 2.48 12.31
N ASP A 321 -12.22 3.27 13.37
CA ASP A 321 -11.75 2.83 14.69
C ASP A 321 -12.72 1.84 15.33
N ALA A 322 -14.03 2.10 15.25
CA ALA A 322 -15.06 1.19 15.76
C ALA A 322 -14.99 -0.19 15.07
N LEU A 323 -14.84 -0.23 13.75
CA LEU A 323 -14.69 -1.50 13.03
C LEU A 323 -13.35 -2.17 13.32
N ASN A 324 -12.27 -1.41 13.49
CA ASN A 324 -10.98 -1.97 13.90
C ASN A 324 -11.08 -2.69 15.24
N LEU A 325 -11.81 -2.13 16.22
CA LEU A 325 -12.10 -2.80 17.49
C LEU A 325 -12.98 -4.05 17.33
N LEU A 326 -14.05 -3.95 16.53
CA LEU A 326 -14.95 -5.08 16.27
C LEU A 326 -14.23 -6.26 15.59
N PHE A 327 -13.30 -6.01 14.69
CA PHE A 327 -12.58 -7.04 13.95
C PHE A 327 -11.46 -7.67 14.79
N ASN A 328 -10.85 -6.91 15.70
CA ASN A 328 -9.59 -7.31 16.33
C ASN A 328 -9.69 -7.63 17.82
N THR A 329 -10.79 -7.30 18.51
CA THR A 329 -11.01 -7.70 19.90
C THR A 329 -11.80 -9.00 20.00
N SER A 330 -11.64 -9.73 21.11
CA SER A 330 -12.40 -10.95 21.37
C SER A 330 -13.90 -10.66 21.55
N SER A 331 -14.24 -9.57 22.25
CA SER A 331 -15.61 -9.09 22.45
C SER A 331 -16.26 -8.66 21.13
N GLY A 332 -15.53 -7.92 20.31
CA GLY A 332 -15.99 -7.47 18.99
C GLY A 332 -16.30 -8.66 18.07
N ARG A 333 -15.38 -9.64 17.97
CA ARG A 333 -15.64 -10.86 17.19
C ARG A 333 -16.79 -11.70 17.72
N ALA A 334 -16.96 -11.79 19.05
CA ALA A 334 -18.11 -12.46 19.63
C ALA A 334 -19.43 -11.74 19.29
N TYR A 335 -19.44 -10.41 19.34
CA TYR A 335 -20.57 -9.60 18.91
C TYR A 335 -20.90 -9.84 17.43
N LEU A 336 -19.90 -9.80 16.55
CA LEU A 336 -20.08 -10.05 15.11
C LEU A 336 -20.60 -11.45 14.83
N ALA A 337 -20.06 -12.49 15.51
CA ALA A 337 -20.55 -13.86 15.37
C ALA A 337 -22.04 -13.97 15.71
N LYS A 338 -22.47 -13.36 16.83
CA LYS A 338 -23.88 -13.32 17.24
C LYS A 338 -24.77 -12.54 16.26
N ARG A 339 -24.26 -11.44 15.73
CA ARG A 339 -25.00 -10.52 14.86
C ARG A 339 -25.18 -11.05 13.43
N THR A 340 -24.14 -11.69 12.90
CA THR A 340 -24.05 -12.09 11.49
C THR A 340 -24.20 -13.59 11.27
N GLY A 341 -24.00 -14.40 12.28
CA GLY A 341 -23.92 -15.87 12.15
C GLY A 341 -22.61 -16.39 11.52
N LEU A 342 -21.63 -15.51 11.27
CA LEU A 342 -20.36 -15.89 10.62
C LEU A 342 -19.46 -16.69 11.57
N GLY A 343 -18.77 -17.68 11.00
CA GLY A 343 -17.88 -18.58 11.75
C GLY A 343 -16.56 -17.88 12.16
N GLN A 344 -15.95 -18.38 13.24
CA GLN A 344 -14.73 -17.83 13.85
C GLN A 344 -13.54 -17.76 12.85
N LYS A 345 -13.42 -18.73 11.93
CA LYS A 345 -12.37 -18.71 10.91
C LYS A 345 -12.48 -17.47 10.02
N PHE A 346 -13.69 -17.14 9.55
CA PHE A 346 -13.92 -15.95 8.73
C PHE A 346 -13.68 -14.66 9.53
N LEU A 347 -14.24 -14.58 10.75
CA LEU A 347 -14.05 -13.41 11.61
C LEU A 347 -12.59 -13.19 11.98
N GLY A 348 -11.81 -14.27 12.15
CA GLY A 348 -10.36 -14.19 12.36
C GLY A 348 -9.61 -13.60 11.16
N ALA A 349 -10.06 -13.87 9.93
CA ALA A 349 -9.45 -13.32 8.72
C ALA A 349 -9.67 -11.81 8.57
N LEU A 350 -10.61 -11.20 9.29
CA LEU A 350 -10.80 -9.75 9.29
C LEU A 350 -9.61 -9.00 9.91
N ALA A 351 -8.75 -9.68 10.66
CA ALA A 351 -7.47 -9.14 11.13
C ALA A 351 -6.48 -8.81 9.99
N ASP A 352 -6.69 -9.34 8.80
CA ASP A 352 -5.92 -8.97 7.60
C ASP A 352 -6.27 -7.56 7.07
N LEU A 353 -7.23 -6.87 7.67
CA LEU A 353 -7.68 -5.53 7.29
C LEU A 353 -7.15 -4.48 8.27
N GLY A 354 -6.16 -3.69 7.85
CA GLY A 354 -5.69 -2.51 8.57
C GLY A 354 -6.66 -1.33 8.43
N LEU A 355 -6.38 -0.19 9.06
CA LEU A 355 -7.28 0.98 9.13
C LEU A 355 -7.70 1.49 7.74
N SER A 356 -6.76 1.70 6.83
CA SER A 356 -7.07 2.13 5.47
C SER A 356 -7.91 1.11 4.69
N SER A 357 -7.73 -0.18 4.99
CA SER A 357 -8.50 -1.28 4.39
C SER A 357 -9.94 -1.27 4.87
N ILE A 358 -10.14 -1.01 6.15
CA ILE A 358 -11.48 -0.83 6.77
C ILE A 358 -12.19 0.38 6.13
N ALA A 359 -11.49 1.50 5.95
CA ALA A 359 -12.03 2.66 5.26
C ALA A 359 -12.42 2.33 3.80
N ASN A 360 -11.62 1.54 3.09
CA ASN A 360 -11.95 1.05 1.76
C ASN A 360 -13.23 0.20 1.75
N VAL A 361 -13.38 -0.70 2.70
CA VAL A 361 -14.59 -1.54 2.84
C VAL A 361 -15.82 -0.67 3.12
N LEU A 362 -15.71 0.29 4.03
CA LEU A 362 -16.79 1.25 4.31
C LEU A 362 -17.14 2.08 3.07
N GLY A 363 -16.13 2.52 2.31
CA GLY A 363 -16.32 3.21 1.04
C GLY A 363 -17.06 2.34 0.01
N ALA A 364 -16.70 1.06 -0.08
CA ALA A 364 -17.36 0.10 -0.95
C ALA A 364 -18.83 -0.11 -0.56
N VAL A 365 -19.13 -0.28 0.73
CA VAL A 365 -20.50 -0.38 1.23
C VAL A 365 -21.30 0.90 0.93
N LYS A 366 -20.69 2.07 1.14
CA LYS A 366 -21.30 3.38 0.87
C LYS A 366 -21.66 3.53 -0.62
N LEU A 367 -20.70 3.19 -1.50
CA LEU A 367 -20.92 3.26 -2.94
C LEU A 367 -21.97 2.23 -3.40
N ALA A 368 -21.94 1.00 -2.89
CA ALA A 368 -22.93 -0.02 -3.23
C ALA A 368 -24.35 0.44 -2.92
N LYS A 369 -24.56 1.08 -1.77
CA LYS A 369 -25.84 1.67 -1.39
C LYS A 369 -26.22 2.86 -2.28
N TYR A 370 -25.29 3.78 -2.50
CA TYR A 370 -25.53 4.99 -3.30
C TYR A 370 -25.88 4.65 -4.73
N ALA A 371 -25.16 3.72 -5.35
CA ALA A 371 -25.38 3.31 -6.75
C ALA A 371 -26.39 2.16 -6.90
N ASN A 372 -27.09 1.79 -5.81
CA ASN A 372 -28.10 0.73 -5.78
C ASN A 372 -27.62 -0.58 -6.45
N MET A 373 -26.41 -1.04 -6.06
CA MET A 373 -25.77 -2.23 -6.65
C MET A 373 -26.42 -3.52 -6.15
N GLY A 374 -26.63 -4.46 -7.07
CA GLY A 374 -27.28 -5.75 -6.80
C GLY A 374 -26.31 -6.93 -6.72
N THR A 375 -26.86 -8.14 -6.66
CA THR A 375 -26.11 -9.41 -6.49
C THR A 375 -25.18 -9.75 -7.66
N ASN A 376 -25.39 -9.16 -8.84
CA ASN A 376 -24.51 -9.33 -10.00
C ASN A 376 -23.42 -8.26 -10.10
N ASP A 377 -23.29 -7.39 -9.12
CA ASP A 377 -22.32 -6.31 -9.10
C ASP A 377 -21.20 -6.61 -8.10
N ALA A 378 -19.97 -6.38 -8.49
CA ALA A 378 -18.80 -6.51 -7.62
C ALA A 378 -18.07 -5.18 -7.49
N ILE A 379 -17.56 -4.93 -6.30
CA ILE A 379 -16.61 -3.88 -5.98
C ILE A 379 -15.29 -4.52 -5.57
N LEU A 380 -14.22 -4.11 -6.23
CA LEU A 380 -12.87 -4.53 -5.87
C LEU A 380 -12.20 -3.47 -5.02
N THR A 381 -11.41 -3.90 -4.07
CA THR A 381 -10.53 -3.04 -3.28
C THR A 381 -9.31 -3.78 -2.80
N VAL A 382 -8.42 -3.09 -2.08
CA VAL A 382 -7.20 -3.66 -1.50
C VAL A 382 -7.15 -3.44 0.01
N ALA A 383 -6.58 -4.40 0.72
CA ALA A 383 -6.03 -4.19 2.05
C ALA A 383 -4.54 -3.85 1.89
N THR A 384 -4.14 -2.66 2.30
CA THR A 384 -2.73 -2.24 2.20
C THR A 384 -1.85 -3.09 3.11
N ASP A 385 -2.31 -3.32 4.35
CA ASP A 385 -1.66 -4.01 5.45
C ASP A 385 -2.71 -4.67 6.36
N GLY A 386 -2.27 -5.30 7.42
CA GLY A 386 -3.13 -5.94 8.43
C GLY A 386 -3.13 -5.20 9.76
N SER A 387 -3.94 -5.70 10.69
CA SER A 387 -4.15 -5.12 12.02
C SER A 387 -2.91 -5.17 12.93
N GLU A 388 -1.92 -5.99 12.61
CA GLU A 388 -0.67 -6.12 13.39
C GLU A 388 0.13 -4.80 13.51
N LEU A 389 -0.15 -3.83 12.66
CA LEU A 389 0.49 -2.51 12.68
C LEU A 389 -0.27 -1.47 13.53
N TYR A 390 -1.38 -1.85 14.15
CA TYR A 390 -2.32 -0.93 14.78
C TYR A 390 -2.68 -1.29 16.22
N GLY A 391 -1.86 -2.08 16.92
CA GLY A 391 -2.06 -2.41 18.32
C GLY A 391 -2.17 -1.16 19.20
N THR A 392 -1.25 -0.21 19.01
CA THR A 392 -1.28 1.09 19.70
C THR A 392 -2.58 1.88 19.43
N GLU A 393 -3.10 1.84 18.20
CA GLU A 393 -4.34 2.54 17.85
C GLU A 393 -5.57 1.85 18.44
N GLN A 394 -5.56 0.52 18.57
CA GLN A 394 -6.61 -0.21 19.27
C GLN A 394 -6.63 0.14 20.77
N GLU A 395 -5.46 0.24 21.41
CA GLU A 395 -5.36 0.68 22.82
C GLU A 395 -5.95 2.08 23.01
N LYS A 396 -5.64 3.03 22.11
CA LYS A 396 -6.20 4.39 22.14
C LYS A 396 -7.72 4.39 21.95
N ALA A 397 -8.22 3.67 20.94
CA ALA A 397 -9.65 3.61 20.65
C ALA A 397 -10.44 2.99 21.83
N LEU A 398 -9.91 1.93 22.47
CA LEU A 398 -10.52 1.32 23.66
C LEU A 398 -10.55 2.30 24.86
N SER A 399 -9.51 3.13 25.02
CA SER A 399 -9.49 4.13 26.10
C SER A 399 -10.50 5.24 25.91
N GLN A 400 -10.87 5.54 24.67
CA GLN A 400 -11.85 6.59 24.33
C GLN A 400 -13.29 6.06 24.30
N GLN A 401 -13.49 4.77 24.08
CA GLN A 401 -14.79 4.09 24.00
C GLN A 401 -14.75 2.80 24.85
N PRO A 402 -14.72 2.93 26.20
CA PRO A 402 -14.55 1.78 27.08
C PRO A 402 -15.75 0.83 27.11
N ASP A 403 -16.94 1.26 26.70
CA ASP A 403 -18.20 0.50 26.63
C ASP A 403 -18.49 0.05 25.19
#